data_18854e62dd93ce8a015b6a2ee56a7f1b
#
_entry.id   18854e62dd93ce8a015b6a2ee56a7f1b
#
_cell.length_a   1.000
_cell.length_b   1.000
_cell.length_c   1.000
_cell.angle_alpha   90.00
_cell.angle_beta   90.00
_cell.angle_gamma   90.00
#
_symmetry.space_group_name_H-M   'P 1'
#
loop_
_entity.id
_entity.type
_entity.pdbx_description
1 polymer ?
#
loop_
_entity_poly.entity_id
_entity_poly.type
_entity_poly.pdbx_seq_one_letter_code
_entity_poly.pdbx_strand_id
1 'polypeptide(L)'
;MGQMGTRQSLRNLNNTTPTITNPMEEIISPIPREVLKAELTPDKHLRMTNKSNNEVYVVTWQDSPNVVMEIGRLREIAFRAAGGGTGKSYDLDEYDTCDNPYKQLIVWDPEEEEIVGGYRYILGKDWEIGSDGQPNLATSHMFRFSERFMKDYAPWTVELGRSFVTLEYQSTLRGRKGIFALDNLWDGLGAIVVIEPTVRYLFGK
;
A
#
# COMPACT_ATOMS: atom_id res chain seq x y z
N MET A 1 13.75 68.34 33.53
CA MET A 1 12.87 68.20 32.37
C MET A 1 12.92 66.80 31.88
N GLY A 2 11.90 66.02 32.24
CA GLY A 2 11.81 64.62 31.92
C GLY A 2 11.13 64.36 30.60
N GLN A 3 11.47 63.29 29.94
CA GLN A 3 10.58 62.69 28.95
C GLN A 3 10.41 61.19 29.25
N MET A 4 9.16 60.86 29.47
CA MET A 4 8.62 59.53 29.62
C MET A 4 8.64 58.80 28.28
N GLY A 5 9.33 57.67 28.19
CA GLY A 5 9.26 56.76 27.07
C GLY A 5 8.21 55.68 27.30
N THR A 6 7.20 55.68 26.48
CA THR A 6 6.05 54.79 26.49
C THR A 6 6.46 53.39 26.01
N ARG A 7 6.37 52.38 26.90
CA ARG A 7 6.49 50.95 26.52
C ARG A 7 5.24 50.52 25.76
N GLN A 8 5.35 50.23 24.49
CA GLN A 8 4.34 49.48 23.73
C GLN A 8 4.39 48.00 24.07
N SER A 9 3.31 47.53 24.63
CA SER A 9 3.03 46.12 24.91
C SER A 9 2.80 45.37 23.59
N LEU A 10 3.70 44.51 23.20
CA LEU A 10 3.49 43.52 22.12
C LEU A 10 2.49 42.47 22.61
N ARG A 11 1.28 42.54 22.15
CA ARG A 11 0.27 41.48 22.30
C ARG A 11 0.66 40.32 21.39
N ASN A 12 1.05 39.20 22.00
CA ASN A 12 1.19 37.93 21.35
C ASN A 12 -0.19 37.46 20.86
N LEU A 13 -0.43 37.58 19.56
CA LEU A 13 -1.55 36.92 18.90
C LEU A 13 -1.16 35.46 18.66
N ASN A 14 -1.45 34.61 19.62
CA ASN A 14 -1.47 33.17 19.42
C ASN A 14 -2.67 32.81 18.54
N ASN A 15 -2.50 32.94 17.23
CA ASN A 15 -3.42 32.34 16.26
C ASN A 15 -3.16 30.83 16.20
N THR A 16 -3.65 30.09 17.16
CA THR A 16 -3.85 28.66 17.03
C THR A 16 -5.11 28.43 16.20
N THR A 17 -4.92 28.28 14.89
CA THR A 17 -5.98 27.72 14.04
C THR A 17 -6.32 26.34 14.59
N PRO A 18 -7.58 26.05 14.95
CA PRO A 18 -7.93 24.70 15.38
C PRO A 18 -7.71 23.76 14.21
N THR A 19 -6.74 22.86 14.33
CA THR A 19 -6.59 21.72 13.42
C THR A 19 -7.82 20.86 13.68
N ILE A 20 -8.77 20.86 12.76
CA ILE A 20 -9.92 19.94 12.78
C ILE A 20 -9.33 18.56 12.45
N THR A 21 -8.85 17.86 13.45
CA THR A 21 -8.55 16.45 13.35
C THR A 21 -9.87 15.71 13.41
N ASN A 22 -10.35 15.21 12.26
CA ASN A 22 -11.42 14.23 12.30
C ASN A 22 -10.97 13.10 13.25
N PRO A 23 -11.84 12.67 14.20
CA PRO A 23 -11.48 11.58 15.09
C PRO A 23 -11.15 10.35 14.24
N MET A 24 -10.02 9.67 14.54
CA MET A 24 -9.67 8.42 13.87
C MET A 24 -10.73 7.37 14.18
N GLU A 25 -11.21 6.70 13.13
CA GLU A 25 -12.14 5.57 13.29
C GLU A 25 -11.45 4.40 13.99
N GLU A 26 -12.24 3.58 14.69
CA GLU A 26 -11.78 2.30 15.21
C GLU A 26 -11.46 1.37 14.03
N ILE A 27 -10.33 0.68 14.11
CA ILE A 27 -9.92 -0.28 13.09
C ILE A 27 -10.81 -1.53 13.18
N ILE A 28 -11.22 -2.07 12.04
CA ILE A 28 -12.03 -3.29 11.99
C ILE A 28 -11.34 -4.45 12.69
N SER A 29 -12.11 -5.41 13.17
CA SER A 29 -11.59 -6.66 13.74
C SER A 29 -10.82 -7.45 12.68
N PRO A 30 -9.78 -8.23 13.07
CA PRO A 30 -9.07 -9.13 12.16
C PRO A 30 -10.02 -10.11 11.48
N ILE A 31 -9.79 -10.38 10.20
CA ILE A 31 -10.50 -11.45 9.50
C ILE A 31 -10.00 -12.81 10.02
N PRO A 32 -10.89 -13.77 10.32
CA PRO A 32 -10.49 -15.09 10.79
C PRO A 32 -9.52 -15.80 9.83
N ARG A 33 -8.48 -16.42 10.35
CA ARG A 33 -7.42 -17.08 9.56
C ARG A 33 -7.95 -18.15 8.61
N GLU A 34 -8.95 -18.90 9.03
CA GLU A 34 -9.63 -19.94 8.22
C GLU A 34 -10.27 -19.33 6.97
N VAL A 35 -10.82 -18.12 7.08
CA VAL A 35 -11.44 -17.40 5.96
C VAL A 35 -10.34 -16.93 4.98
N LEU A 36 -9.24 -16.39 5.49
CA LEU A 36 -8.09 -15.98 4.66
C LEU A 36 -7.51 -17.19 3.90
N LYS A 37 -7.27 -18.31 4.60
CA LYS A 37 -6.74 -19.54 4.01
C LYS A 37 -7.65 -20.12 2.93
N ALA A 38 -8.97 -20.01 3.10
CA ALA A 38 -9.93 -20.50 2.12
C ALA A 38 -9.86 -19.71 0.79
N GLU A 39 -9.44 -18.45 0.83
CA GLU A 39 -9.27 -17.62 -0.35
C GLU A 39 -7.84 -17.70 -0.97
N LEU A 40 -6.83 -18.13 -0.20
CA LEU A 40 -5.45 -18.30 -0.66
C LEU A 40 -5.26 -19.67 -1.33
N THR A 41 -5.90 -19.85 -2.48
CA THR A 41 -5.92 -21.09 -3.25
C THR A 41 -4.64 -21.30 -4.08
N PRO A 42 -4.28 -22.54 -4.45
CA PRO A 42 -3.04 -22.84 -5.16
C PRO A 42 -2.86 -22.12 -6.51
N ASP A 43 -3.94 -21.76 -7.19
CA ASP A 43 -3.92 -21.01 -8.46
C ASP A 43 -3.48 -19.56 -8.29
N LYS A 44 -3.55 -19.01 -7.07
CA LYS A 44 -3.11 -17.66 -6.72
C LYS A 44 -1.67 -17.64 -6.17
N HIS A 45 -1.13 -18.81 -5.84
CA HIS A 45 0.22 -18.96 -5.33
C HIS A 45 1.24 -18.79 -6.46
N LEU A 46 2.19 -17.85 -6.28
CA LEU A 46 3.24 -17.62 -7.27
C LEU A 46 4.48 -18.47 -7.00
N ARG A 47 4.99 -18.42 -5.77
CA ARG A 47 6.20 -19.12 -5.38
C ARG A 47 6.41 -19.07 -3.86
N MET A 48 7.33 -19.90 -3.39
CA MET A 48 7.94 -19.74 -2.07
C MET A 48 8.98 -18.61 -2.09
N THR A 49 9.13 -17.92 -0.97
CA THR A 49 10.22 -16.94 -0.81
C THR A 49 11.57 -17.63 -0.60
N ASN A 50 12.66 -16.93 -0.91
CA ASN A 50 14.02 -17.45 -0.70
C ASN A 50 14.40 -17.55 0.79
N LYS A 51 13.70 -16.83 1.65
CA LYS A 51 13.94 -16.78 3.10
C LYS A 51 12.65 -17.02 3.86
N SER A 52 12.77 -17.65 5.03
CA SER A 52 11.68 -17.87 6.00
C SER A 52 10.55 -18.80 5.52
N ASN A 53 10.68 -19.47 4.37
CA ASN A 53 9.68 -20.38 3.80
C ASN A 53 8.26 -19.75 3.72
N ASN A 54 8.20 -18.45 3.45
CA ASN A 54 6.93 -17.77 3.23
C ASN A 54 6.43 -18.02 1.80
N GLU A 55 5.16 -17.78 1.60
CA GLU A 55 4.47 -17.96 0.34
C GLU A 55 4.10 -16.60 -0.27
N VAL A 56 4.24 -16.46 -1.58
CA VAL A 56 3.84 -15.27 -2.32
C VAL A 56 2.55 -15.55 -3.07
N TYR A 57 1.52 -14.75 -2.82
CA TYR A 57 0.23 -14.81 -3.50
C TYR A 57 -0.07 -13.52 -4.24
N VAL A 58 -0.86 -13.63 -5.31
CA VAL A 58 -1.49 -12.49 -5.97
C VAL A 58 -3.00 -12.69 -5.94
N VAL A 59 -3.70 -11.70 -5.41
CA VAL A 59 -5.15 -11.72 -5.24
C VAL A 59 -5.77 -10.41 -5.72
N THR A 60 -7.08 -10.43 -5.93
CA THR A 60 -7.89 -9.25 -6.26
C THR A 60 -9.13 -9.20 -5.37
N TRP A 61 -9.81 -8.06 -5.37
CA TRP A 61 -11.09 -7.91 -4.68
C TRP A 61 -12.14 -8.93 -5.14
N GLN A 62 -12.15 -9.25 -6.45
CA GLN A 62 -13.15 -10.15 -7.04
C GLN A 62 -12.97 -11.61 -6.62
N ASP A 63 -11.73 -12.03 -6.39
CA ASP A 63 -11.43 -13.45 -6.10
C ASP A 63 -11.09 -13.74 -4.65
N SER A 64 -10.75 -12.70 -3.87
CA SER A 64 -10.31 -12.83 -2.47
C SER A 64 -10.70 -11.61 -1.63
N PRO A 65 -12.00 -11.27 -1.53
CA PRO A 65 -12.44 -10.03 -0.88
C PRO A 65 -12.08 -9.98 0.60
N ASN A 66 -12.06 -11.11 1.30
CA ASN A 66 -11.67 -11.14 2.72
C ASN A 66 -10.17 -10.93 2.91
N VAL A 67 -9.33 -11.49 2.05
CA VAL A 67 -7.88 -11.22 2.06
C VAL A 67 -7.62 -9.75 1.77
N VAL A 68 -8.29 -9.14 0.77
CA VAL A 68 -8.13 -7.72 0.46
C VAL A 68 -8.62 -6.84 1.60
N MET A 69 -9.70 -7.21 2.28
CA MET A 69 -10.17 -6.50 3.48
C MET A 69 -9.14 -6.54 4.61
N GLU A 70 -8.53 -7.70 4.85
CA GLU A 70 -7.46 -7.85 5.85
C GLU A 70 -6.21 -7.03 5.45
N ILE A 71 -5.84 -6.99 4.16
CA ILE A 71 -4.80 -6.10 3.66
C ILE A 71 -5.12 -4.65 4.01
N GLY A 72 -6.34 -4.19 3.77
CA GLY A 72 -6.79 -2.84 4.12
C GLY A 72 -6.65 -2.54 5.61
N ARG A 73 -7.02 -3.49 6.45
CA ARG A 73 -6.85 -3.39 7.91
C ARG A 73 -5.38 -3.26 8.31
N LEU A 74 -4.52 -4.12 7.79
CA LEU A 74 -3.09 -4.14 8.11
C LEU A 74 -2.36 -2.91 7.58
N ARG A 75 -2.73 -2.42 6.39
CA ARG A 75 -2.23 -1.14 5.84
C ARG A 75 -2.55 0.02 6.77
N GLU A 76 -3.81 0.15 7.19
CA GLU A 76 -4.20 1.26 8.07
C GLU A 76 -3.42 1.21 9.39
N ILE A 77 -3.25 0.03 9.99
CA ILE A 77 -2.44 -0.15 11.19
C ILE A 77 -0.99 0.30 10.95
N ALA A 78 -0.35 -0.22 9.90
CA ALA A 78 1.05 0.08 9.60
C ALA A 78 1.27 1.56 9.27
N PHE A 79 0.38 2.15 8.47
CA PHE A 79 0.48 3.55 8.07
C PHE A 79 0.16 4.51 9.23
N ARG A 80 -0.80 4.20 10.10
CA ARG A 80 -1.04 4.98 11.33
C ARG A 80 0.20 5.00 12.22
N ALA A 81 0.83 3.86 12.41
CA ALA A 81 2.05 3.77 13.21
C ALA A 81 3.20 4.61 12.64
N ALA A 82 3.23 4.78 11.31
CA ALA A 82 4.19 5.64 10.59
C ALA A 82 3.72 7.11 10.47
N GLY A 83 2.56 7.48 11.02
CA GLY A 83 2.02 8.84 10.95
C GLY A 83 1.34 9.20 9.62
N GLY A 84 1.03 8.22 8.76
CA GLY A 84 0.48 8.42 7.42
C GLY A 84 -0.83 7.65 7.12
N GLY A 85 -1.51 7.13 8.14
CA GLY A 85 -2.78 6.44 7.99
C GLY A 85 -3.91 7.34 7.46
N THR A 86 -4.95 6.73 6.89
CA THR A 86 -6.13 7.44 6.37
C THR A 86 -7.03 7.97 7.47
N GLY A 87 -6.93 7.42 8.68
CA GLY A 87 -7.84 7.68 9.80
C GLY A 87 -9.16 6.91 9.73
N LYS A 88 -9.39 6.12 8.67
CA LYS A 88 -10.56 5.26 8.47
C LYS A 88 -10.38 3.92 9.16
N SER A 89 -11.42 3.14 9.26
CA SER A 89 -11.40 1.80 9.86
C SER A 89 -10.53 0.77 9.10
N TYR A 90 -10.20 1.06 7.83
CA TYR A 90 -9.27 0.33 6.96
C TYR A 90 -8.79 1.21 5.78
N ASP A 91 -7.68 0.88 5.15
CA ASP A 91 -7.11 1.57 3.99
C ASP A 91 -7.37 0.79 2.70
N LEU A 92 -8.58 0.96 2.16
CA LEU A 92 -8.93 0.57 0.78
C LEU A 92 -9.53 1.79 0.07
N ASP A 93 -9.30 1.86 -1.25
CA ASP A 93 -9.86 2.89 -2.12
C ASP A 93 -10.51 2.26 -3.35
N GLU A 94 -11.02 3.09 -4.26
CA GLU A 94 -11.66 2.65 -5.51
C GLU A 94 -10.74 1.81 -6.39
N TYR A 95 -9.45 2.05 -6.37
CA TYR A 95 -8.46 1.27 -7.13
C TYR A 95 -8.27 -0.15 -6.60
N ASP A 96 -8.63 -0.41 -5.35
CA ASP A 96 -8.59 -1.76 -4.77
C ASP A 96 -9.85 -2.56 -5.11
N THR A 97 -11.01 -1.90 -5.41
CA THR A 97 -12.35 -2.53 -5.41
C THR A 97 -13.16 -2.34 -6.71
N CYS A 98 -12.70 -1.54 -7.68
CA CYS A 98 -13.38 -1.33 -8.96
C CYS A 98 -13.39 -2.59 -9.84
N ASP A 99 -14.00 -2.51 -11.04
CA ASP A 99 -14.12 -3.64 -11.98
C ASP A 99 -12.75 -4.12 -12.50
N ASN A 100 -11.78 -3.19 -12.67
CA ASN A 100 -10.40 -3.50 -13.06
C ASN A 100 -9.45 -3.05 -11.92
N PRO A 101 -9.42 -3.76 -10.80
CA PRO A 101 -8.69 -3.33 -9.63
C PRO A 101 -7.19 -3.59 -9.74
N TYR A 102 -6.44 -2.89 -8.93
CA TYR A 102 -5.07 -3.27 -8.66
C TYR A 102 -5.01 -4.67 -8.05
N LYS A 103 -4.06 -5.46 -8.54
CA LYS A 103 -3.71 -6.74 -7.94
C LYS A 103 -2.96 -6.50 -6.63
N GLN A 104 -3.23 -7.35 -5.65
CA GLN A 104 -2.54 -7.33 -4.36
C GLN A 104 -1.53 -8.47 -4.33
N LEU A 105 -0.24 -8.14 -4.28
CA LEU A 105 0.79 -9.12 -3.99
C LEU A 105 1.03 -9.12 -2.49
N ILE A 106 0.93 -10.29 -1.88
CA ILE A 106 1.20 -10.47 -0.45
C ILE A 106 2.24 -11.56 -0.22
N VAL A 107 2.95 -11.40 0.88
CA VAL A 107 3.77 -12.44 1.50
C VAL A 107 3.00 -13.00 2.67
N TRP A 108 2.76 -14.30 2.65
CA TRP A 108 2.03 -15.07 3.67
C TRP A 108 3.01 -15.94 4.45
N ASP A 109 2.94 -15.91 5.77
CA ASP A 109 3.66 -16.83 6.65
C ASP A 109 2.76 -18.04 6.95
N PRO A 110 3.01 -19.24 6.37
CA PRO A 110 2.13 -20.40 6.56
C PRO A 110 2.25 -21.00 7.96
N GLU A 111 3.32 -20.73 8.70
CA GLU A 111 3.51 -21.21 10.08
C GLU A 111 2.68 -20.41 11.08
N GLU A 112 2.70 -19.06 10.93
CA GLU A 112 1.93 -18.16 11.79
C GLU A 112 0.51 -17.95 11.27
N GLU A 113 0.24 -18.32 10.01
CA GLU A 113 -1.02 -18.07 9.30
C GLU A 113 -1.38 -16.58 9.26
N GLU A 114 -0.39 -15.74 8.85
CA GLU A 114 -0.49 -14.28 8.86
C GLU A 114 0.10 -13.66 7.59
N ILE A 115 -0.43 -12.49 7.22
CA ILE A 115 0.16 -11.65 6.15
C ILE A 115 1.36 -10.91 6.74
N VAL A 116 2.55 -11.16 6.17
CA VAL A 116 3.80 -10.49 6.55
C VAL A 116 3.84 -9.05 6.02
N GLY A 117 3.34 -8.85 4.82
CA GLY A 117 3.30 -7.57 4.14
C GLY A 117 2.89 -7.73 2.68
N GLY A 118 2.89 -6.64 1.94
CA GLY A 118 2.49 -6.66 0.54
C GLY A 118 2.55 -5.30 -0.12
N TYR A 119 2.10 -5.24 -1.34
CA TYR A 119 1.87 -4.03 -2.11
C TYR A 119 0.82 -4.29 -3.19
N ARG A 120 0.18 -3.24 -3.66
CA ARG A 120 -0.69 -3.33 -4.83
C ARG A 120 0.06 -2.95 -6.09
N TYR A 121 -0.37 -3.51 -7.23
CA TYR A 121 0.20 -3.18 -8.51
C TYR A 121 -0.81 -3.30 -9.65
N ILE A 122 -0.54 -2.58 -10.73
CA ILE A 122 -1.27 -2.71 -11.99
C ILE A 122 -0.26 -2.63 -13.15
N LEU A 123 -0.46 -3.50 -14.15
CA LEU A 123 0.40 -3.55 -15.32
C LEU A 123 0.00 -2.47 -16.33
N GLY A 124 0.98 -1.85 -16.98
CA GLY A 124 0.73 -0.79 -17.96
C GLY A 124 -0.19 -1.19 -19.12
N LYS A 125 -0.19 -2.47 -19.47
CA LYS A 125 -1.11 -3.03 -20.49
C LYS A 125 -2.58 -3.05 -20.03
N ASP A 126 -2.81 -3.00 -18.70
CA ASP A 126 -4.13 -3.07 -18.08
C ASP A 126 -4.64 -1.67 -17.64
N TRP A 127 -3.88 -0.59 -17.92
CA TRP A 127 -4.29 0.76 -17.55
C TRP A 127 -5.50 1.23 -18.36
N GLU A 128 -6.51 1.70 -17.66
CA GLU A 128 -7.63 2.39 -18.28
C GLU A 128 -7.23 3.84 -18.63
N ILE A 129 -7.45 4.23 -19.88
CA ILE A 129 -7.09 5.56 -20.36
C ILE A 129 -8.36 6.40 -20.47
N GLY A 130 -8.33 7.54 -19.77
CA GLY A 130 -9.43 8.52 -19.81
C GLY A 130 -9.53 9.25 -21.14
N SER A 131 -10.61 9.98 -21.34
CA SER A 131 -10.86 10.78 -22.54
C SER A 131 -9.83 11.89 -22.78
N ASP A 132 -9.08 12.27 -21.75
CA ASP A 132 -7.99 13.25 -21.79
C ASP A 132 -6.62 12.63 -22.13
N GLY A 133 -6.59 11.32 -22.46
CA GLY A 133 -5.38 10.58 -22.78
C GLY A 133 -4.51 10.24 -21.56
N GLN A 134 -4.98 10.50 -20.33
CA GLN A 134 -4.27 10.14 -19.10
C GLN A 134 -4.76 8.82 -18.54
N PRO A 135 -3.90 8.03 -17.90
CA PRO A 135 -4.31 6.79 -17.27
C PRO A 135 -5.07 7.08 -15.97
N ASN A 136 -6.05 6.23 -15.66
CA ASN A 136 -6.76 6.24 -14.39
C ASN A 136 -5.98 5.42 -13.35
N LEU A 137 -5.02 6.06 -12.68
CA LEU A 137 -4.12 5.41 -11.72
C LEU A 137 -4.16 6.11 -10.36
N ALA A 138 -3.77 5.39 -9.33
CA ALA A 138 -3.62 5.96 -7.98
C ALA A 138 -2.62 7.12 -7.93
N THR A 139 -1.69 7.20 -8.87
CA THR A 139 -0.72 8.31 -8.98
C THR A 139 -1.15 9.44 -9.90
N SER A 140 -2.24 9.29 -10.66
CA SER A 140 -2.69 10.28 -11.65
C SER A 140 -3.12 11.61 -11.05
N HIS A 141 -3.49 11.64 -9.77
CA HIS A 141 -3.76 12.89 -9.04
C HIS A 141 -2.48 13.68 -8.69
N MET A 142 -1.30 13.05 -8.78
CA MET A 142 0.00 13.68 -8.49
C MET A 142 0.82 13.97 -9.75
N PHE A 143 0.61 13.20 -10.82
CA PHE A 143 1.41 13.26 -12.04
C PHE A 143 0.53 13.38 -13.27
N ARG A 144 1.02 14.11 -14.27
CA ARG A 144 0.55 14.02 -15.65
C ARG A 144 1.60 13.35 -16.48
N PHE A 145 1.19 12.36 -17.23
CA PHE A 145 2.07 11.57 -18.07
C PHE A 145 2.18 12.20 -19.46
N SER A 146 3.41 12.33 -19.97
CA SER A 146 3.63 12.84 -21.33
C SER A 146 3.18 11.82 -22.37
N GLU A 147 2.79 12.28 -23.57
CA GLU A 147 2.44 11.40 -24.68
C GLU A 147 3.57 10.41 -25.01
N ARG A 148 4.83 10.86 -24.94
CA ARG A 148 5.98 10.00 -25.12
C ARG A 148 6.04 8.89 -24.07
N PHE A 149 5.80 9.20 -22.80
CA PHE A 149 5.78 8.18 -21.74
C PHE A 149 4.64 7.18 -21.99
N MET A 150 3.44 7.66 -22.30
CA MET A 150 2.29 6.80 -22.55
C MET A 150 2.51 5.86 -23.75
N LYS A 151 3.20 6.33 -24.78
CA LYS A 151 3.47 5.54 -25.98
C LYS A 151 4.65 4.58 -25.80
N ASP A 152 5.76 5.06 -25.28
CA ASP A 152 7.06 4.37 -25.35
C ASP A 152 7.36 3.54 -24.10
N TYR A 153 6.77 3.89 -22.93
CA TYR A 153 7.11 3.30 -21.65
C TYR A 153 5.93 2.65 -20.92
N ALA A 154 4.75 3.28 -20.93
CA ALA A 154 3.61 2.81 -20.18
C ALA A 154 3.25 1.33 -20.44
N PRO A 155 3.26 0.81 -21.68
CA PRO A 155 2.94 -0.60 -21.93
C PRO A 155 3.88 -1.61 -21.26
N TRP A 156 5.10 -1.18 -20.92
CA TRP A 156 6.16 -1.99 -20.32
C TRP A 156 6.37 -1.68 -18.83
N THR A 157 5.50 -0.87 -18.26
CA THR A 157 5.60 -0.38 -16.88
C THR A 157 4.64 -1.14 -15.99
N VAL A 158 5.06 -1.42 -14.75
CA VAL A 158 4.14 -1.76 -13.66
C VAL A 158 4.13 -0.62 -12.66
N GLU A 159 2.94 -0.14 -12.29
CA GLU A 159 2.77 0.78 -11.18
C GLU A 159 2.60 0.00 -9.88
N LEU A 160 3.35 0.44 -8.87
CA LEU A 160 3.38 -0.13 -7.53
C LEU A 160 2.89 0.91 -6.52
N GLY A 161 2.18 0.48 -5.51
CA GLY A 161 1.72 1.36 -4.44
C GLY A 161 1.36 0.64 -3.17
N ARG A 162 1.09 1.41 -2.11
CA ARG A 162 0.64 0.87 -0.84
C ARG A 162 1.53 -0.23 -0.27
N SER A 163 2.85 -0.11 -0.44
CA SER A 163 3.80 -1.06 0.15
C SER A 163 3.76 -0.97 1.68
N PHE A 164 3.60 -2.11 2.35
CA PHE A 164 3.59 -2.19 3.81
C PHE A 164 4.23 -3.49 4.30
N VAL A 165 4.73 -3.43 5.52
CA VAL A 165 5.09 -4.60 6.34
C VAL A 165 4.23 -4.52 7.59
N THR A 166 3.62 -5.62 8.00
CA THR A 166 2.82 -5.73 9.22
C THR A 166 3.69 -5.40 10.44
N LEU A 167 3.15 -4.67 11.42
CA LEU A 167 3.95 -4.13 12.54
C LEU A 167 4.73 -5.20 13.29
N GLU A 168 4.14 -6.38 13.48
CA GLU A 168 4.77 -7.51 14.14
C GLU A 168 6.06 -7.95 13.45
N TYR A 169 6.12 -7.80 12.12
CA TYR A 169 7.28 -8.14 11.29
C TYR A 169 8.25 -6.97 11.06
N GLN A 170 7.92 -5.76 11.52
CA GLN A 170 8.85 -4.63 11.55
C GLN A 170 9.77 -4.68 12.78
N SER A 171 9.39 -5.45 13.77
CA SER A 171 10.09 -5.55 15.04
C SER A 171 11.17 -6.64 15.02
N THR A 172 12.31 -6.38 15.67
CA THR A 172 13.35 -7.38 15.95
C THR A 172 12.86 -8.49 16.90
N LEU A 173 11.70 -8.32 17.53
CA LEU A 173 11.09 -9.32 18.43
C LEU A 173 10.72 -10.61 17.71
N ARG A 174 10.39 -10.55 16.41
CA ARG A 174 10.14 -11.73 15.56
C ARG A 174 11.44 -12.36 15.00
N GLY A 175 12.61 -11.89 15.45
CA GLY A 175 13.91 -12.45 15.07
C GLY A 175 14.14 -12.43 13.57
N ARG A 176 14.54 -13.60 12.99
CA ARG A 176 14.83 -13.71 11.56
C ARG A 176 13.64 -13.44 10.65
N LYS A 177 12.41 -13.76 11.06
CA LYS A 177 11.19 -13.51 10.26
C LYS A 177 11.01 -12.02 9.98
N GLY A 178 11.21 -11.14 10.96
CA GLY A 178 11.15 -9.70 10.78
C GLY A 178 12.28 -9.16 9.88
N ILE A 179 13.51 -9.68 10.05
CA ILE A 179 14.68 -9.25 9.26
C ILE A 179 14.45 -9.51 7.75
N PHE A 180 13.83 -10.63 7.40
CA PHE A 180 13.62 -11.02 6.01
C PHE A 180 12.30 -10.54 5.40
N ALA A 181 11.46 -9.81 6.14
CA ALA A 181 10.17 -9.34 5.62
C ALA A 181 10.32 -8.49 4.34
N LEU A 182 11.27 -7.54 4.33
CA LEU A 182 11.55 -6.73 3.13
C LEU A 182 12.16 -7.55 1.99
N ASP A 183 13.08 -8.48 2.29
CA ASP A 183 13.68 -9.36 1.28
C ASP A 183 12.61 -10.21 0.61
N ASN A 184 11.64 -10.70 1.38
CA ASN A 184 10.53 -11.50 0.87
C ASN A 184 9.57 -10.67 -0.03
N LEU A 185 9.38 -9.38 0.27
CA LEU A 185 8.65 -8.47 -0.63
C LEU A 185 9.40 -8.25 -1.95
N TRP A 186 10.74 -8.18 -1.92
CA TRP A 186 11.56 -8.12 -3.12
C TRP A 186 11.49 -9.42 -3.94
N ASP A 187 11.41 -10.58 -3.29
CA ASP A 187 11.17 -11.85 -3.96
C ASP A 187 9.84 -11.83 -4.73
N GLY A 188 8.79 -11.22 -4.13
CA GLY A 188 7.51 -11.00 -4.79
C GLY A 188 7.62 -10.09 -6.01
N LEU A 189 8.36 -9.00 -5.92
CA LEU A 189 8.60 -8.10 -7.06
C LEU A 189 9.35 -8.81 -8.20
N GLY A 190 10.36 -9.61 -7.86
CA GLY A 190 11.06 -10.47 -8.82
C GLY A 190 10.13 -11.48 -9.48
N ALA A 191 9.16 -12.03 -8.74
CA ALA A 191 8.17 -12.94 -9.29
C ALA A 191 7.29 -12.28 -10.36
N ILE A 192 6.84 -11.04 -10.14
CA ILE A 192 6.06 -10.29 -11.16
C ILE A 192 6.84 -10.19 -12.47
N VAL A 193 8.12 -9.83 -12.43
CA VAL A 193 8.94 -9.68 -13.64
C VAL A 193 9.12 -11.02 -14.38
N VAL A 194 9.10 -12.14 -13.65
CA VAL A 194 9.20 -13.48 -14.26
C VAL A 194 7.89 -13.89 -14.92
N ILE A 195 6.74 -13.68 -14.29
CA ILE A 195 5.42 -14.05 -14.85
C ILE A 195 4.93 -13.07 -15.92
N GLU A 196 5.42 -11.84 -15.90
CA GLU A 196 5.12 -10.78 -16.85
C GLU A 196 6.42 -10.31 -17.54
N PRO A 197 6.96 -11.10 -18.46
CA PRO A 197 8.28 -10.84 -19.06
C PRO A 197 8.33 -9.57 -19.93
N THR A 198 7.19 -8.96 -20.20
CA THR A 198 7.09 -7.67 -20.88
C THR A 198 7.43 -6.50 -19.98
N VAL A 199 7.36 -6.65 -18.66
CA VAL A 199 7.68 -5.59 -17.69
C VAL A 199 9.16 -5.26 -17.74
N ARG A 200 9.46 -3.96 -17.91
CA ARG A 200 10.82 -3.41 -17.97
C ARG A 200 11.02 -2.26 -16.99
N TYR A 201 9.95 -1.62 -16.58
CA TYR A 201 9.99 -0.44 -15.73
C TYR A 201 9.08 -0.64 -14.53
N LEU A 202 9.59 -0.21 -13.37
CA LEU A 202 8.84 -0.14 -12.13
C LEU A 202 8.62 1.34 -11.83
N PHE A 203 7.39 1.71 -11.57
CA PHE A 203 6.98 3.06 -11.23
C PHE A 203 6.11 3.00 -9.98
N GLY A 204 6.28 3.94 -9.06
CA GLY A 204 5.46 3.91 -7.85
C GLY A 204 5.78 5.04 -6.89
N LYS A 205 5.01 5.06 -5.82
CA LYS A 205 5.11 6.02 -4.74
C LYS A 205 5.27 5.30 -3.40
#